data_746d9a219e9cc11a52c4a05153e1e509
#
_entry.id   746d9a219e9cc11a52c4a05153e1e509
#
_cell.length_a   1.000
_cell.length_b   1.000
_cell.length_c   1.000
_cell.angle_alpha   90.00
_cell.angle_beta   90.00
_cell.angle_gamma   90.00
#
_symmetry.space_group_name_H-M   'P 1'
#
loop_
_entity.id
_entity.type
_entity.pdbx_description
1 polymer ?
#
loop_
_entity_poly.entity_id
_entity_poly.type
_entity_poly.pdbx_seq_one_letter_code
_entity_poly.pdbx_strand_id
1 'polypeptide(L)'
;MARASLALAIATLVACRAQPTLAAVAQSDELVVRAQGQRVTLRLHQTVRLLRPADFPEWRVDYVGDVLKPLDTGDAMRSPGAAGWRFEAIGSGETDLTVTPVVAGGAPPPRFTVTIRVP
;
A
#
# COMPACT_ATOMS: atom_id res chain seq x y z
N MET A 1 5.69 28.50 59.36
CA MET A 1 5.53 28.30 58.89
C MET A 1 5.31 27.87 57.73
N ALA A 2 5.28 27.61 57.27
CA ALA A 2 5.10 27.33 56.44
C ALA A 2 5.04 26.90 55.29
N ARG A 3 4.99 26.61 54.83
CA ARG A 3 4.98 26.31 53.97
C ARG A 3 4.80 25.86 52.89
N ALA A 4 4.67 25.59 52.51
CA ALA A 4 4.61 25.31 51.73
C ALA A 4 4.37 24.81 50.65
N SER A 5 4.30 24.54 50.17
CA SER A 5 4.15 24.20 49.37
C SER A 5 4.03 23.81 48.31
N LEU A 6 4.00 23.43 47.76
CA LEU A 6 3.99 23.16 47.02
C LEU A 6 3.87 22.69 45.94
N ALA A 7 3.69 22.38 45.54
CA ALA A 7 3.60 22.13 44.70
C ALA A 7 3.51 21.56 43.76
N LEU A 8 3.45 21.21 43.22
CA LEU A 8 3.47 20.80 42.58
C LEU A 8 3.27 20.39 41.52
N ALA A 9 3.04 20.18 41.05
CA ALA A 9 2.83 19.99 40.22
C ALA A 9 2.88 19.51 39.24
N ILE A 10 2.84 19.24 38.68
CA ILE A 10 2.97 18.95 37.97
C ILE A 10 2.88 18.31 37.01
N ALA A 11 2.92 17.93 36.65
CA ALA A 11 2.99 17.31 35.88
C ALA A 11 2.48 16.93 34.94
N THR A 12 2.31 16.60 34.64
CA THR A 12 1.70 16.36 33.97
C THR A 12 1.66 16.17 32.81
N LEU A 13 1.71 16.15 32.31
CA LEU A 13 1.71 16.23 31.29
C LEU A 13 1.98 15.41 30.36
N VAL A 14 2.39 15.04 30.21
CA VAL A 14 2.87 14.20 29.54
C VAL A 14 2.11 13.40 28.73
N ALA A 15 1.12 12.91 28.94
CA ALA A 15 0.35 12.06 28.15
C ALA A 15 0.16 12.47 26.74
N CYS A 16 0.24 13.68 26.46
CA CYS A 16 -0.05 14.16 25.13
C CYS A 16 0.80 13.58 24.09
N ARG A 17 1.92 13.06 24.46
CA ARG A 17 2.75 12.61 23.50
C ARG A 17 2.30 11.48 22.78
N ALA A 18 1.61 10.58 23.30
CA ALA A 18 1.20 9.38 22.64
C ALA A 18 0.33 9.63 21.44
N GLN A 19 -0.46 10.68 21.48
CA GLN A 19 -1.44 10.87 20.42
C GLN A 19 -0.83 11.21 19.08
N PRO A 20 0.14 12.08 18.97
CA PRO A 20 0.78 12.30 17.69
C PRO A 20 1.39 11.05 17.11
N THR A 21 1.92 10.19 17.96
CA THR A 21 2.49 8.95 17.49
C THR A 21 1.45 8.03 16.89
N LEU A 22 0.29 7.93 17.48
CA LEU A 22 -0.77 7.10 16.94
C LEU A 22 -1.25 7.61 15.60
N ALA A 23 -1.37 8.91 15.45
CA ALA A 23 -1.79 9.47 14.18
C ALA A 23 -0.78 9.15 13.09
N ALA A 24 0.49 9.23 13.39
CA ALA A 24 1.52 8.91 12.41
C ALA A 24 1.46 7.45 11.99
N VAL A 25 1.20 6.54 12.92
CA VAL A 25 1.07 5.13 12.60
C VAL A 25 -0.11 4.89 11.68
N ALA A 26 -1.23 5.56 11.93
CA ALA A 26 -2.40 5.38 11.10
C ALA A 26 -2.17 5.83 9.66
N GLN A 27 -1.27 6.77 9.44
CA GLN A 27 -0.98 7.24 8.10
C GLN A 27 -0.06 6.33 7.32
N SER A 28 0.47 5.29 7.94
CA SER A 28 1.46 4.42 7.32
C SER A 28 0.86 3.16 6.73
N ASP A 29 -0.43 3.13 6.45
CA ASP A 29 -1.07 1.91 6.00
C ASP A 29 -0.87 1.61 4.52
N GLU A 30 -0.32 2.52 3.76
CA GLU A 30 -0.04 2.27 2.36
C GLU A 30 1.38 1.76 2.18
N LEU A 31 1.51 0.57 1.60
CA LEU A 31 2.81 0.01 1.26
C LEU A 31 3.09 0.27 -0.20
N VAL A 32 4.24 0.84 -0.51
CA VAL A 32 4.63 1.14 -1.89
C VAL A 32 5.61 0.07 -2.34
N VAL A 33 5.31 -0.59 -3.45
CA VAL A 33 6.13 -1.70 -3.94
C VAL A 33 6.41 -1.57 -5.42
N ARG A 34 7.46 -2.25 -5.87
CA ARG A 34 7.76 -2.46 -7.28
C ARG A 34 7.61 -3.93 -7.60
N ALA A 35 7.09 -4.25 -8.77
CA ALA A 35 6.91 -5.64 -9.17
C ALA A 35 8.23 -6.22 -9.65
N GLN A 36 8.96 -6.87 -8.76
CA GLN A 36 10.28 -7.42 -9.03
C GLN A 36 10.39 -8.89 -8.65
N GLY A 37 9.27 -9.60 -8.64
CA GLY A 37 9.25 -11.01 -8.32
C GLY A 37 9.29 -11.33 -6.83
N GLN A 38 9.23 -10.32 -5.97
CA GLN A 38 9.31 -10.54 -4.53
C GLN A 38 7.95 -10.91 -3.95
N ARG A 39 7.96 -11.29 -2.68
CA ARG A 39 6.75 -11.59 -1.93
C ARG A 39 6.54 -10.53 -0.86
N VAL A 40 5.30 -10.07 -0.73
CA VAL A 40 4.93 -9.00 0.20
C VAL A 40 3.75 -9.48 1.02
N THR A 41 3.75 -9.18 2.32
CA THR A 41 2.64 -9.51 3.21
C THR A 41 1.86 -8.25 3.53
N LEU A 42 0.55 -8.30 3.35
CA LEU A 42 -0.35 -7.21 3.70
C LEU A 42 -1.28 -7.66 4.81
N ARG A 43 -1.64 -6.73 5.68
CA ARG A 43 -2.73 -6.95 6.63
C ARG A 43 -4.06 -6.74 5.92
N LEU A 44 -5.11 -7.35 6.43
CA LEU A 44 -6.45 -7.11 5.92
C LEU A 44 -6.76 -5.61 5.97
N HIS A 45 -7.31 -5.07 4.90
CA HIS A 45 -7.64 -3.67 4.68
C HIS A 45 -6.44 -2.74 4.49
N GLN A 46 -5.23 -3.27 4.49
CA GLN A 46 -4.07 -2.47 4.15
C GLN A 46 -4.05 -2.19 2.65
N THR A 47 -3.55 -1.02 2.28
CA THR A 47 -3.45 -0.60 0.90
C THR A 47 -2.03 -0.83 0.39
N VAL A 48 -1.91 -1.29 -0.85
CA VAL A 48 -0.64 -1.40 -1.53
C VAL A 48 -0.69 -0.56 -2.79
N ARG A 49 0.38 0.18 -3.05
CA ARG A 49 0.57 0.90 -4.30
C ARG A 49 1.67 0.20 -5.09
N LEU A 50 1.31 -0.30 -6.26
CA LEU A 50 2.28 -0.91 -7.17
C LEU A 50 2.72 0.16 -8.16
N LEU A 51 3.98 0.53 -8.10
CA LEU A 51 4.53 1.54 -9.02
C LEU A 51 4.60 0.98 -10.43
N ARG A 52 4.34 1.83 -11.40
CA ARG A 52 4.41 1.43 -12.81
C ARG A 52 5.87 1.08 -13.14
N PRO A 53 6.15 -0.16 -13.60
CA PRO A 53 7.53 -0.59 -13.77
C PRO A 53 8.24 -0.03 -14.99
N ALA A 54 7.49 0.44 -15.98
CA ALA A 54 8.05 0.97 -17.22
C ALA A 54 7.06 1.93 -17.85
N ASP A 55 7.53 2.70 -18.84
CA ASP A 55 6.71 3.72 -19.47
C ASP A 55 6.05 3.19 -20.73
N PHE A 56 4.98 2.43 -20.55
CA PHE A 56 4.12 1.97 -21.64
C PHE A 56 2.74 2.62 -21.50
N PRO A 57 2.07 2.91 -22.61
CA PRO A 57 0.79 3.60 -22.54
C PRO A 57 -0.36 2.76 -22.01
N GLU A 58 -0.30 1.45 -22.19
CA GLU A 58 -1.42 0.59 -21.83
C GLU A 58 -0.94 -0.69 -21.15
N TRP A 59 -1.69 -1.14 -20.15
CA TRP A 59 -1.32 -2.28 -19.32
C TRP A 59 -2.50 -3.21 -19.09
N ARG A 60 -2.18 -4.47 -18.85
CA ARG A 60 -3.12 -5.46 -18.35
C ARG A 60 -2.72 -5.85 -16.94
N VAL A 61 -3.70 -5.95 -16.06
CA VAL A 61 -3.48 -6.24 -14.65
C VAL A 61 -4.22 -7.52 -14.29
N ASP A 62 -3.52 -8.49 -13.71
CA ASP A 62 -4.07 -9.77 -13.30
C ASP A 62 -3.86 -10.00 -11.81
N TYR A 63 -4.90 -10.43 -11.11
CA TYR A 63 -4.87 -10.69 -9.68
C TYR A 63 -6.10 -11.52 -9.29
N VAL A 64 -6.08 -12.07 -8.06
CA VAL A 64 -7.24 -12.80 -7.52
C VAL A 64 -8.14 -11.82 -6.79
N GLY A 65 -9.38 -11.67 -7.28
CA GLY A 65 -10.31 -10.67 -6.78
C GLY A 65 -10.84 -10.94 -5.38
N ASP A 66 -10.65 -12.15 -4.84
CA ASP A 66 -11.04 -12.45 -3.47
C ASP A 66 -10.02 -11.95 -2.45
N VAL A 67 -8.81 -11.64 -2.88
CA VAL A 67 -7.71 -11.22 -2.00
C VAL A 67 -7.49 -9.71 -2.11
N LEU A 68 -7.53 -9.17 -3.32
CA LEU A 68 -7.25 -7.76 -3.58
C LEU A 68 -8.41 -7.11 -4.32
N LYS A 69 -8.63 -5.85 -4.01
CA LYS A 69 -9.61 -5.01 -4.69
C LYS A 69 -8.90 -3.78 -5.24
N PRO A 70 -9.06 -3.49 -6.55
CA PRO A 70 -8.46 -2.26 -7.09
C PRO A 70 -9.20 -1.04 -6.56
N LEU A 71 -8.43 0.00 -6.24
CA LEU A 71 -8.98 1.28 -5.84
C LEU A 71 -9.10 2.24 -7.01
N ASP A 72 -8.45 1.91 -8.12
CA ASP A 72 -8.59 2.63 -9.38
C ASP A 72 -9.58 1.89 -10.26
N THR A 73 -10.21 2.59 -11.20
CA THR A 73 -11.20 1.99 -12.08
C THR A 73 -11.02 2.49 -13.51
N GLY A 74 -11.59 1.74 -14.46
CA GLY A 74 -11.65 2.14 -15.85
C GLY A 74 -10.27 2.41 -16.45
N ASP A 75 -10.12 3.58 -17.04
CA ASP A 75 -8.91 3.93 -17.75
C ASP A 75 -7.68 3.99 -16.84
N ALA A 76 -7.87 4.30 -15.56
CA ALA A 76 -6.76 4.35 -14.62
C ALA A 76 -6.14 2.97 -14.40
N MET A 77 -6.89 1.90 -14.60
CA MET A 77 -6.34 0.55 -14.52
C MET A 77 -5.53 0.19 -15.78
N ARG A 78 -5.99 0.61 -16.95
CA ARG A 78 -5.30 0.30 -18.19
C ARG A 78 -4.14 1.24 -18.46
N SER A 79 -4.29 2.50 -18.11
CA SER A 79 -3.31 3.54 -18.41
C SER A 79 -3.00 4.35 -17.16
N PRO A 80 -2.34 3.72 -16.16
CA PRO A 80 -2.04 4.43 -14.92
C PRO A 80 -0.95 5.47 -15.16
N GLY A 81 -0.96 6.50 -14.30
CA GLY A 81 0.15 7.43 -14.28
C GLY A 81 1.39 6.79 -13.68
N ALA A 82 2.44 7.60 -13.51
CA ALA A 82 3.71 7.11 -12.95
C ALA A 82 3.55 6.52 -11.55
N ALA A 83 2.54 6.95 -10.81
CA ALA A 83 2.24 6.44 -9.48
C ALA A 83 1.70 5.00 -9.48
N GLY A 84 1.29 4.49 -10.63
CA GLY A 84 0.87 3.11 -10.76
C GLY A 84 -0.54 2.84 -10.26
N TRP A 85 -0.72 1.68 -9.63
CA TRP A 85 -2.03 1.17 -9.22
C TRP A 85 -2.11 1.03 -7.71
N ARG A 86 -3.34 1.18 -7.19
CA ARG A 86 -3.59 0.99 -5.76
C ARG A 86 -4.59 -0.13 -5.57
N PHE A 87 -4.32 -0.97 -4.58
CA PHE A 87 -5.19 -2.09 -4.21
C PHE A 87 -5.37 -2.12 -2.71
N GLU A 88 -6.50 -2.65 -2.28
CA GLU A 88 -6.78 -2.91 -0.87
C GLU A 88 -6.87 -4.42 -0.64
N ALA A 89 -6.28 -4.90 0.45
CA ALA A 89 -6.40 -6.29 0.85
C ALA A 89 -7.78 -6.52 1.45
N ILE A 90 -8.60 -7.36 0.80
CA ILE A 90 -9.99 -7.58 1.22
C ILE A 90 -10.26 -8.98 1.72
N GLY A 91 -9.34 -9.91 1.55
CA GLY A 91 -9.53 -11.29 2.01
C GLY A 91 -8.22 -11.98 2.23
N SER A 92 -8.24 -13.01 3.07
CA SER A 92 -7.08 -13.84 3.34
C SER A 92 -6.74 -14.69 2.12
N GLY A 93 -5.48 -14.90 1.90
CA GLY A 93 -5.01 -15.72 0.79
C GLY A 93 -3.76 -15.16 0.15
N GLU A 94 -3.43 -15.71 -1.01
CA GLU A 94 -2.25 -15.30 -1.74
C GLU A 94 -2.63 -15.08 -3.20
N THR A 95 -2.09 -14.03 -3.80
CA THR A 95 -2.31 -13.74 -5.21
C THR A 95 -1.01 -13.25 -5.82
N ASP A 96 -0.78 -13.62 -7.07
CA ASP A 96 0.23 -12.97 -7.88
C ASP A 96 -0.41 -11.75 -8.51
N LEU A 97 0.13 -10.58 -8.20
CA LEU A 97 -0.28 -9.35 -8.84
C LEU A 97 0.69 -9.12 -10.01
N THR A 98 0.19 -9.33 -11.22
CA THR A 98 1.00 -9.25 -12.43
C THR A 98 0.52 -8.13 -13.32
N VAL A 99 1.44 -7.30 -13.77
CA VAL A 99 1.14 -6.25 -14.74
C VAL A 99 1.95 -6.51 -16.00
N THR A 100 1.28 -6.43 -17.14
CA THR A 100 1.87 -6.74 -18.44
C THR A 100 1.57 -5.59 -19.39
N PRO A 101 2.58 -4.98 -20.02
CA PRO A 101 2.30 -3.93 -20.99
C PRO A 101 1.63 -4.52 -22.24
N VAL A 102 0.70 -3.78 -22.79
CA VAL A 102 0.07 -4.14 -24.06
C VAL A 102 0.92 -3.57 -25.16
N VAL A 103 1.53 -4.44 -25.93
CA VAL A 103 2.42 -4.02 -27.02
C VAL A 103 1.99 -4.66 -28.31
N ALA A 104 2.14 -3.93 -29.42
CA ALA A 104 1.93 -4.45 -30.73
C ALA A 104 3.20 -5.12 -31.23
N GLY A 105 3.06 -6.19 -31.99
CA GLY A 105 4.19 -6.87 -32.57
C GLY A 105 4.30 -8.31 -32.14
N GLY A 106 5.31 -9.01 -32.59
CA GLY A 106 5.42 -10.44 -32.42
C GLY A 106 6.14 -10.91 -31.17
N ALA A 107 6.88 -10.05 -30.51
CA ALA A 107 7.63 -10.45 -29.33
C ALA A 107 6.73 -10.49 -28.12
N PRO A 108 6.85 -11.49 -27.24
CA PRO A 108 6.04 -11.51 -26.00
C PRO A 108 6.46 -10.35 -25.10
N PRO A 109 5.49 -9.65 -24.50
CA PRO A 109 5.80 -8.55 -23.59
C PRO A 109 6.38 -9.06 -22.28
N PRO A 110 7.16 -8.25 -21.59
CA PRO A 110 7.66 -8.61 -20.27
C PRO A 110 6.50 -8.66 -19.27
N ARG A 111 6.67 -9.45 -18.22
CA ARG A 111 5.71 -9.52 -17.13
C ARG A 111 6.39 -9.06 -15.86
N PHE A 112 5.67 -8.28 -15.10
CA PHE A 112 6.16 -7.77 -13.83
C PHE A 112 5.22 -8.27 -12.73
N THR A 113 5.76 -9.03 -11.77
CA THR A 113 4.95 -9.72 -10.77
C THR A 113 5.44 -9.43 -9.37
N VAL A 114 4.49 -9.27 -8.45
CA VAL A 114 4.74 -9.31 -7.03
C VAL A 114 3.72 -10.26 -6.43
N THR A 115 4.16 -11.14 -5.52
CA THR A 115 3.26 -12.05 -4.83
C THR A 115 2.78 -11.39 -3.55
N ILE A 116 1.47 -11.27 -3.40
CA ILE A 116 0.84 -10.65 -2.24
C ILE A 116 0.23 -11.73 -1.38
N ARG A 117 0.55 -11.72 -0.09
CA ARG A 117 -0.04 -12.64 0.87
C ARG A 117 -0.78 -11.84 1.94
N VAL A 118 -2.02 -12.24 2.21
CA VAL A 118 -2.83 -11.69 3.29
C VAL A 118 -3.12 -12.83 4.25
N PRO A 119 -2.51 -12.85 5.43
CA PRO A 119 -2.67 -13.93 6.39
C PRO A 119 -4.07 -14.08 6.93
#